data_f28f3debfe703d4415e3039a1c029c1b
#
_entry.id   f28f3debfe703d4415e3039a1c029c1b
#
_cell.length_a   1.000
_cell.length_b   1.000
_cell.length_c   1.000
_cell.angle_alpha   90.00
_cell.angle_beta   90.00
_cell.angle_gamma   90.00
#
_symmetry.space_group_name_H-M   'P 1'
#
loop_
_entity.id
_entity.type
_entity.pdbx_description
1 polymer ?
#
loop_
_entity_poly.entity_id
_entity_poly.type
_entity_poly.pdbx_seq_one_letter_code
_entity_poly.pdbx_strand_id
1 'polypeptide(L)'
;MKKTLIIAGATGFIGRWIIEKFKDDYNLIALTRNRISNKTSSNVIWREVDLYSISSTQNALSGGDYAIYLVHSMQPSTRLNQGKFEDTDLLLADNFSRAAEKKRLKQIIYLGGIIPKDRKILSKHLFSR
;
A
#
# COMPACT_ATOMS: atom_id res chain seq x y z
N MET A 1 20.32 8.20 12.40
CA MET A 1 19.01 8.70 11.97
C MET A 1 18.19 7.53 11.39
N LYS A 2 16.98 7.36 11.85
CA LYS A 2 16.12 6.27 11.40
C LYS A 2 15.66 6.50 9.97
N LYS A 3 15.58 5.43 9.19
CA LYS A 3 14.97 5.46 7.87
C LYS A 3 13.45 5.56 7.96
N THR A 4 12.85 6.11 6.95
CA THR A 4 11.39 6.26 6.87
C THR A 4 10.80 5.16 6.01
N LEU A 5 9.89 4.39 6.60
CA LEU A 5 9.17 3.30 5.95
C LEU A 5 7.71 3.69 5.76
N ILE A 6 7.25 3.66 4.53
CA ILE A 6 5.86 3.93 4.17
C ILE A 6 5.11 2.61 4.03
N ILE A 7 3.92 2.53 4.61
CA ILE A 7 3.11 1.31 4.57
C ILE A 7 1.77 1.63 3.89
N ALA A 8 1.58 1.09 2.70
CA ALA A 8 0.30 1.13 2.00
C ALA A 8 -0.50 -0.13 2.36
N GLY A 9 -1.73 0.03 2.80
CA GLY A 9 -2.52 -1.06 3.38
C GLY A 9 -2.30 -1.21 4.89
N ALA A 10 -1.96 -0.11 5.55
CA ALA A 10 -1.57 -0.10 6.97
C ALA A 10 -2.71 -0.47 7.93
N THR A 11 -3.96 -0.30 7.52
CA THR A 11 -5.12 -0.63 8.36
C THR A 11 -5.49 -2.11 8.34
N GLY A 12 -4.91 -2.89 7.43
CA GLY A 12 -5.14 -4.32 7.35
C GLY A 12 -4.40 -5.10 8.44
N PHE A 13 -4.66 -6.41 8.49
CA PHE A 13 -4.07 -7.30 9.50
C PHE A 13 -2.53 -7.27 9.45
N ILE A 14 -1.96 -7.46 8.27
CA ILE A 14 -0.50 -7.50 8.10
C ILE A 14 0.09 -6.11 8.33
N GLY A 15 -0.56 -5.06 7.83
CA GLY A 15 -0.10 -3.69 8.01
C GLY A 15 0.02 -3.29 9.48
N ARG A 16 -0.96 -3.63 10.28
CA ARG A 16 -0.93 -3.37 11.73
C ARG A 16 0.19 -4.14 12.43
N TRP A 17 0.41 -5.38 12.03
CA TRP A 17 1.50 -6.19 12.57
C TRP A 17 2.86 -5.58 12.22
N ILE A 18 3.04 -5.11 10.99
CA ILE A 18 4.27 -4.44 10.56
C ILE A 18 4.51 -3.17 11.36
N ILE A 19 3.47 -2.36 11.58
CA ILE A 19 3.58 -1.15 12.40
C ILE A 19 4.10 -1.50 13.78
N GLU A 20 3.48 -2.46 14.43
CA GLU A 20 3.86 -2.86 15.79
C GLU A 20 5.29 -3.39 15.84
N LYS A 21 5.69 -4.15 14.82
CA LYS A 21 7.02 -4.75 14.76
C LYS A 21 8.13 -3.74 14.52
N PHE A 22 7.89 -2.73 13.71
CA PHE A 22 8.95 -1.85 13.21
C PHE A 22 8.90 -0.41 13.73
N LYS A 23 7.93 -0.05 14.54
CA LYS A 23 7.76 1.34 15.02
C LYS A 23 8.96 1.88 15.80
N ASP A 24 9.75 1.01 16.40
CA ASP A 24 10.93 1.43 17.17
C ASP A 24 12.19 1.54 16.29
N ASP A 25 12.22 0.84 15.16
CA ASP A 25 13.38 0.79 14.28
C ASP A 25 13.31 1.79 13.12
N TYR A 26 12.11 2.20 12.75
CA TYR A 26 11.86 3.08 11.61
C TYR A 26 10.94 4.22 12.01
N ASN A 27 11.06 5.33 11.28
CA ASN A 27 9.99 6.32 11.24
C ASN A 27 8.91 5.78 10.29
N LEU A 28 7.71 5.54 10.79
CA LEU A 28 6.65 4.92 10.02
C LEU A 28 5.66 5.96 9.50
N ILE A 29 5.34 5.86 8.21
CA ILE A 29 4.25 6.60 7.59
C ILE A 29 3.21 5.59 7.15
N ALA A 30 2.10 5.55 7.86
CA ALA A 30 0.99 4.65 7.59
C ALA A 30 -0.03 5.33 6.68
N LEU A 31 -0.27 4.75 5.51
CA LEU A 31 -1.23 5.30 4.56
C LEU A 31 -2.62 4.75 4.81
N THR A 32 -3.61 5.61 4.74
CA THR A 32 -5.01 5.24 4.94
C THR A 32 -5.91 6.03 4.00
N ARG A 33 -7.06 5.44 3.63
CA ARG A 33 -8.09 6.16 2.90
C ARG A 33 -8.89 7.10 3.80
N ASN A 34 -8.98 6.77 5.08
CA ASN A 34 -9.77 7.51 6.06
C ASN A 34 -8.93 7.82 7.29
N ARG A 35 -8.77 9.10 7.57
CA ARG A 35 -7.92 9.57 8.67
C ARG A 35 -8.57 9.46 10.06
N ILE A 36 -9.86 9.19 10.13
CA ILE A 36 -10.74 9.51 11.25
C ILE A 36 -10.39 8.79 12.57
N SER A 37 -9.85 7.58 12.51
CA SER A 37 -9.65 6.78 13.73
C SER A 37 -8.18 6.46 14.03
N ASN A 38 -7.27 7.01 13.25
CA ASN A 38 -5.87 6.63 13.38
C ASN A 38 -5.08 7.70 14.12
N LYS A 39 -4.43 7.28 15.19
CA LYS A 39 -3.68 8.19 16.06
C LYS A 39 -2.22 8.23 15.67
N THR A 40 -1.71 9.43 15.45
CA THR A 40 -0.28 9.65 15.28
C THR A 40 0.41 9.50 16.63
N SER A 41 1.49 8.73 16.66
CA SER A 41 2.39 8.62 17.80
C SER A 41 3.76 9.19 17.43
N SER A 42 4.69 9.18 18.36
CA SER A 42 6.03 9.74 18.14
C SER A 42 6.75 9.17 16.91
N ASN A 43 6.52 7.88 16.59
CA ASN A 43 7.20 7.19 15.51
C ASN A 43 6.29 6.78 14.36
N VAL A 44 4.99 7.02 14.47
CA VAL A 44 4.00 6.62 13.46
C VAL A 44 3.17 7.81 13.06
N ILE A 45 3.26 8.20 11.80
CA ILE A 45 2.47 9.27 11.20
C ILE A 45 1.45 8.64 10.27
N TRP A 46 0.18 8.98 10.41
CA TRP A 46 -0.87 8.55 9.52
C TRP A 46 -1.12 9.62 8.45
N ARG A 47 -1.06 9.20 7.18
CA ARG A 47 -1.38 10.08 6.04
C ARG A 47 -2.56 9.55 5.28
N GLU A 48 -3.50 10.44 4.96
CA GLU A 48 -4.59 10.13 4.07
C GLU A 48 -4.10 10.13 2.63
N VAL A 49 -4.57 9.17 1.84
CA VAL A 49 -4.18 9.03 0.44
C VAL A 49 -5.32 8.46 -0.39
N ASP A 50 -5.47 8.97 -1.61
CA ASP A 50 -6.27 8.35 -2.65
C ASP A 50 -5.31 7.76 -3.69
N LEU A 51 -5.14 6.44 -3.66
CA LEU A 51 -4.22 5.75 -4.56
C LEU A 51 -4.70 5.73 -6.02
N TYR A 52 -5.95 6.08 -6.28
CA TYR A 52 -6.42 6.29 -7.66
C TYR A 52 -5.87 7.59 -8.26
N SER A 53 -5.46 8.53 -7.43
CA SER A 53 -4.87 9.80 -7.86
C SER A 53 -3.36 9.74 -7.81
N ILE A 54 -2.71 9.98 -8.94
CA ILE A 54 -1.24 9.98 -9.00
C ILE A 54 -0.65 11.11 -8.15
N SER A 55 -1.26 12.28 -8.16
CA SER A 55 -0.78 13.40 -7.36
C SER A 55 -0.95 13.18 -5.86
N SER A 56 -2.08 12.61 -5.43
CA SER A 56 -2.30 12.22 -4.04
C SER A 56 -1.27 11.19 -3.59
N THR A 57 -1.01 10.20 -4.43
CA THR A 57 -0.01 9.16 -4.14
C THR A 57 1.40 9.74 -4.06
N GLN A 58 1.76 10.62 -4.96
CA GLN A 58 3.06 11.31 -4.90
C GLN A 58 3.24 12.08 -3.59
N ASN A 59 2.24 12.84 -3.19
CA ASN A 59 2.29 13.59 -1.94
C ASN A 59 2.41 12.68 -0.72
N ALA A 60 1.70 11.56 -0.74
CA ALA A 60 1.74 10.58 0.34
C ALA A 60 3.11 9.91 0.50
N LEU A 61 3.88 9.77 -0.57
CA LEU A 61 5.20 9.14 -0.56
C LEU A 61 6.34 10.10 -0.27
N SER A 62 6.06 11.38 -0.06
CA SER A 62 7.09 12.38 0.23
C SER A 62 7.84 12.04 1.52
N GLY A 63 9.16 12.08 1.45
CA GLY A 63 10.04 11.83 2.60
C GLY A 63 10.31 10.37 2.91
N GLY A 64 9.76 9.42 2.14
CA GLY A 64 9.99 8.00 2.34
C GLY A 64 11.33 7.52 1.79
N ASP A 65 11.92 6.55 2.47
CA ASP A 65 13.09 5.82 1.98
C ASP A 65 12.67 4.49 1.36
N TYR A 66 11.78 3.78 2.04
CA TYR A 66 11.26 2.47 1.64
C TYR A 66 9.76 2.44 1.72
N ALA A 67 9.13 1.55 0.97
CA ALA A 67 7.69 1.34 1.07
C ALA A 67 7.36 -0.16 1.10
N ILE A 68 6.33 -0.51 1.85
CA ILE A 68 5.70 -1.82 1.81
C ILE A 68 4.30 -1.64 1.22
N TYR A 69 4.01 -2.40 0.18
CA TYR A 69 2.75 -2.31 -0.54
C TYR A 69 1.90 -3.55 -0.28
N LEU A 70 0.80 -3.37 0.46
CA LEU A 70 -0.09 -4.45 0.89
C LEU A 70 -1.51 -4.28 0.35
N VAL A 71 -1.71 -3.38 -0.61
CA VAL A 71 -3.05 -3.02 -1.09
C VAL A 71 -3.55 -4.06 -2.10
N HIS A 72 -4.77 -4.53 -1.88
CA HIS A 72 -5.46 -5.46 -2.78
C HIS A 72 -6.93 -5.08 -2.90
N SER A 73 -7.50 -5.27 -4.08
CA SER A 73 -8.92 -5.01 -4.35
C SER A 73 -9.78 -6.18 -3.89
N MET A 74 -9.75 -6.48 -2.61
CA MET A 74 -10.51 -7.61 -2.06
C MET A 74 -11.96 -7.28 -1.72
N GLN A 75 -12.27 -6.00 -1.56
CA GLN A 75 -13.61 -5.58 -1.21
C GLN A 75 -14.27 -4.88 -2.39
N PRO A 76 -15.59 -5.12 -2.59
CA PRO A 76 -16.32 -4.37 -3.60
C PRO A 76 -16.21 -2.87 -3.30
N SER A 77 -15.76 -2.12 -4.27
CA SER A 77 -15.77 -0.68 -4.20
C SER A 77 -16.96 -0.18 -5.01
N THR A 78 -17.67 0.81 -4.50
CA THR A 78 -18.75 1.46 -5.24
C THR A 78 -18.27 2.13 -6.53
N ARG A 79 -16.98 2.37 -6.65
CA ARG A 79 -16.35 2.89 -7.87
C ARG A 79 -16.17 1.82 -8.94
N LEU A 80 -16.26 0.56 -8.55
CA LEU A 80 -16.03 -0.56 -9.45
C LEU A 80 -17.33 -1.30 -9.66
N ASN A 81 -18.12 -0.80 -10.56
CA ASN A 81 -19.38 -1.42 -10.94
C ASN A 81 -19.14 -2.78 -11.57
N GLN A 82 -18.36 -3.58 -11.43
CA GLN A 82 -17.99 -4.85 -12.00
C GLN A 82 -16.48 -4.96 -12.07
N GLY A 83 -15.84 -4.55 -10.96
CA GLY A 83 -14.43 -4.42 -10.90
C GLY A 83 -13.71 -5.67 -11.35
N LYS A 84 -13.03 -5.52 -12.40
CA LYS A 84 -11.97 -6.45 -12.69
C LYS A 84 -10.91 -6.16 -11.64
N PHE A 85 -10.78 -7.03 -10.65
CA PHE A 85 -9.78 -6.89 -9.60
C PHE A 85 -8.39 -6.67 -10.18
N GLU A 86 -8.08 -7.37 -11.27
CA GLU A 86 -6.81 -7.22 -11.96
C GLU A 86 -6.58 -5.81 -12.51
N ASP A 87 -7.58 -5.17 -13.11
CA ASP A 87 -7.44 -3.83 -13.67
C ASP A 87 -7.25 -2.79 -12.56
N THR A 88 -7.98 -2.94 -11.47
CA THR A 88 -7.87 -2.06 -10.31
C THR A 88 -6.53 -2.23 -9.61
N ASP A 89 -6.13 -3.45 -9.33
CA ASP A 89 -4.85 -3.73 -8.69
C ASP A 89 -3.70 -3.20 -9.53
N LEU A 90 -3.77 -3.38 -10.85
CA LEU A 90 -2.76 -2.87 -11.77
C LEU A 90 -2.70 -1.35 -11.76
N LEU A 91 -3.85 -0.67 -11.81
CA LEU A 91 -3.91 0.79 -11.79
C LEU A 91 -3.31 1.37 -10.51
N LEU A 92 -3.70 0.82 -9.36
CA LEU A 92 -3.20 1.29 -8.06
C LEU A 92 -1.71 1.01 -7.91
N ALA A 93 -1.25 -0.15 -8.32
CA ALA A 93 0.17 -0.51 -8.27
C ALA A 93 0.99 0.35 -9.22
N ASP A 94 0.49 0.64 -10.41
CA ASP A 94 1.16 1.51 -11.37
C ASP A 94 1.29 2.93 -10.83
N ASN A 95 0.22 3.49 -10.29
CA ASN A 95 0.26 4.81 -9.67
C ASN A 95 1.28 4.87 -8.53
N PHE A 96 1.29 3.85 -7.70
CA PHE A 96 2.21 3.76 -6.56
C PHE A 96 3.67 3.65 -7.02
N SER A 97 3.92 2.81 -8.01
CA SER A 97 5.25 2.61 -8.57
C SER A 97 5.81 3.89 -9.20
N ARG A 98 4.99 4.59 -10.00
CA ARG A 98 5.38 5.87 -10.62
C ARG A 98 5.63 6.95 -9.58
N ALA A 99 4.79 7.02 -8.56
CA ALA A 99 4.97 7.98 -7.47
C ALA A 99 6.24 7.69 -6.67
N ALA A 100 6.51 6.42 -6.41
CA ALA A 100 7.71 6.01 -5.69
C ALA A 100 8.98 6.37 -6.47
N GLU A 101 8.98 6.16 -7.79
CA GLU A 101 10.09 6.55 -8.66
C GLU A 101 10.30 8.07 -8.61
N LYS A 102 9.24 8.85 -8.76
CA LYS A 102 9.32 10.30 -8.73
C LYS A 102 9.83 10.83 -7.38
N LYS A 103 9.43 10.20 -6.29
CA LYS A 103 9.87 10.57 -4.93
C LYS A 103 11.17 9.91 -4.53
N ARG A 104 11.79 9.14 -5.42
CA ARG A 104 13.10 8.52 -5.26
C ARG A 104 13.19 7.59 -4.06
N LEU A 105 12.13 6.81 -3.83
CA LEU A 105 12.19 5.73 -2.86
C LEU A 105 13.23 4.70 -3.30
N LYS A 106 13.96 4.17 -2.35
CA LYS A 106 15.03 3.21 -2.64
C LYS A 106 14.53 1.83 -2.98
N GLN A 107 13.39 1.44 -2.39
CA GLN A 107 12.85 0.11 -2.59
C GLN A 107 11.37 0.06 -2.24
N ILE A 108 10.62 -0.73 -3.00
CA ILE A 108 9.25 -1.13 -2.66
C ILE A 108 9.26 -2.64 -2.41
N ILE A 109 8.68 -3.04 -1.30
CA ILE A 109 8.44 -4.44 -0.97
C ILE A 109 6.96 -4.72 -1.25
N TYR A 110 6.71 -5.64 -2.16
CA TYR A 110 5.36 -6.04 -2.54
C TYR A 110 5.03 -7.41 -1.96
N LEU A 111 3.91 -7.51 -1.26
CA LEU A 111 3.42 -8.79 -0.78
C LEU A 111 2.44 -9.36 -1.79
N GLY A 112 2.90 -10.34 -2.55
CA GLY A 112 2.08 -11.06 -3.51
C GLY A 112 1.46 -12.31 -2.92
N GLY A 113 0.59 -12.95 -3.70
CA GLY A 113 0.06 -14.26 -3.38
C GLY A 113 0.95 -15.38 -3.92
N ILE A 114 0.77 -16.57 -3.37
CA ILE A 114 1.41 -17.78 -3.91
C ILE A 114 0.67 -18.18 -5.19
N ILE A 115 1.40 -18.30 -6.27
CA ILE A 115 0.84 -18.70 -7.56
C ILE A 115 0.94 -20.23 -7.68
N PRO A 116 -0.18 -20.96 -7.75
CA PRO A 116 -0.14 -22.41 -7.96
C PRO A 116 0.39 -22.73 -9.37
N LYS A 117 0.98 -23.91 -9.52
CA LYS A 117 1.48 -24.36 -10.82
C LYS A 117 0.38 -24.47 -11.89
N ASP A 118 -0.81 -24.86 -11.47
CA ASP A 118 -1.97 -24.93 -12.36
C ASP A 118 -2.75 -23.59 -12.30
N ARG A 119 -2.61 -22.80 -13.36
CA ARG A 119 -3.29 -21.51 -13.47
C ARG A 119 -4.82 -21.60 -13.52
N LYS A 120 -5.38 -22.77 -13.82
CA LYS A 120 -6.83 -22.95 -13.88
C LYS A 120 -7.50 -22.82 -12.51
N ILE A 121 -6.75 -23.01 -11.43
CA ILE A 121 -7.26 -22.87 -10.07
C ILE A 121 -6.99 -21.49 -9.46
N LEU A 122 -6.40 -20.55 -10.22
CA LEU A 122 -6.16 -19.21 -9.73
C LEU A 122 -7.46 -18.42 -9.59
N SER A 123 -7.68 -17.89 -8.40
CA SER A 123 -8.70 -16.86 -8.21
C SER A 123 -8.34 -15.59 -8.96
N LYS A 124 -9.33 -14.73 -9.24
CA LYS A 124 -9.07 -13.43 -9.85
C LYS A 124 -8.12 -12.57 -9.01
N HIS A 125 -8.22 -12.67 -7.69
CA HIS A 125 -7.31 -11.97 -6.78
C HIS A 125 -5.87 -12.42 -6.92
N LEU A 126 -5.64 -13.72 -6.98
CA LEU A 126 -4.29 -14.26 -7.14
C LEU A 126 -3.71 -13.92 -8.50
N PHE A 127 -4.55 -13.90 -9.54
CA PHE A 127 -4.09 -13.56 -10.88
C PHE A 127 -3.65 -12.09 -11.00
N SER A 128 -4.31 -11.17 -10.26
CA SER A 128 -3.98 -9.75 -10.30
C SER A 128 -2.75 -9.37 -9.48
N ARG A 129 -2.29 -10.25 -8.62
CA ARG A 129 -1.10 -10.07 -7.80
C ARG A 129 0.13 -10.58 -8.53
#